data_210493caa08e5f21efb50cbaee30f5da
#
_entry.id   210493caa08e5f21efb50cbaee30f5da
#
_cell.length_a   1.000
_cell.length_b   1.000
_cell.length_c   1.000
_cell.angle_alpha   90.00
_cell.angle_beta   90.00
_cell.angle_gamma   90.00
#
_symmetry.space_group_name_H-M   'P 1'
#
loop_
_entity.id
_entity.type
_entity.pdbx_description
1 polymer ?
#
loop_
_entity_poly.entity_id
_entity_poly.type
_entity_poly.pdbx_seq_one_letter_code
_entity_poly.pdbx_strand_id
1 'polypeptide(L)'
;MSETQDKAQSSFKLNPMDELNDLRMSEKALPLLEHVKRFIKETVNPMSAEFHRLGEGKADIWSYAPGQLEVLEKAKDKAKAEGLWNFFLPNAETGEGLSNLDYAYIAVELGKNPMASETMNCAAPDTGNMEVLERVGTPEQKKQWLEPLLAGKIRSAFAMTEVNAASSDAKNVNTRATLVGDEYVINGEKHYISGAGDPRCKIMITMVQTSPDGPPNLRQSQILVPTDAPGVKIVGPMNVFGDPDAPHGHMHIIFDNVRVPASNMLLGEGRGFEISQLRLGPGRIHHCMRAIGQAEKALDLMVTRGLSREAFGKPLVQLGGNIEKISRARIEIESMRLMVLKAAKAMDVLGNQEARIWIHMVKALVPERVCEIIDQAIQMHGALGVSQHTPLARMYTSTRTLRIADGPDEVHHMVVGRNELRQYREMPADASTAAVFRN
;
A
#
# COMPACT_ATOMS: atom_id res chain seq x y z
N MET A 1 -39.29 18.22 -47.75
CA MET A 1 -38.19 19.07 -47.23
C MET A 1 -38.17 18.86 -45.74
N SER A 2 -37.36 17.93 -45.27
CA SER A 2 -37.16 17.67 -43.87
C SER A 2 -35.70 18.00 -43.55
N GLU A 3 -35.50 19.06 -42.81
CA GLU A 3 -34.20 19.46 -42.28
C GLU A 3 -33.86 18.58 -41.08
N THR A 4 -32.96 17.65 -41.29
CA THR A 4 -32.27 16.94 -40.21
C THR A 4 -31.27 17.88 -39.54
N GLN A 5 -31.60 18.35 -38.34
CA GLN A 5 -30.68 19.02 -37.49
C GLN A 5 -29.69 18.01 -36.88
N ASP A 6 -28.52 18.00 -37.46
CA ASP A 6 -27.32 17.35 -36.92
C ASP A 6 -26.88 18.12 -35.69
N LYS A 7 -27.25 17.63 -34.47
CA LYS A 7 -26.70 18.13 -33.23
C LYS A 7 -25.28 17.59 -33.06
N ALA A 8 -24.30 18.34 -33.56
CA ALA A 8 -22.91 18.14 -33.18
C ALA A 8 -22.80 18.32 -31.66
N GLN A 9 -22.70 17.22 -30.93
CA GLN A 9 -22.20 17.23 -29.55
C GLN A 9 -20.76 17.70 -29.58
N SER A 10 -20.53 18.98 -29.32
CA SER A 10 -19.20 19.48 -29.03
C SER A 10 -18.75 18.84 -27.72
N SER A 11 -17.85 17.86 -27.80
CA SER A 11 -17.15 17.35 -26.63
C SER A 11 -16.28 18.47 -26.06
N PHE A 12 -16.80 19.15 -25.08
CA PHE A 12 -16.05 20.15 -24.29
C PHE A 12 -14.94 19.39 -23.57
N LYS A 13 -13.73 19.41 -24.12
CA LYS A 13 -12.55 18.88 -23.41
C LYS A 13 -12.24 19.89 -22.30
N LEU A 14 -12.49 19.48 -21.06
CA LEU A 14 -12.04 20.22 -19.88
C LEU A 14 -10.53 20.50 -19.98
N ASN A 15 -10.12 21.68 -19.54
CA ASN A 15 -8.72 21.95 -19.31
C ASN A 15 -8.19 20.91 -18.32
N PRO A 16 -6.99 20.31 -18.51
CA PRO A 16 -6.43 19.34 -17.58
C PRO A 16 -6.44 19.79 -16.12
N MET A 17 -6.29 21.10 -15.86
CA MET A 17 -6.38 21.64 -14.50
C MET A 17 -7.80 21.60 -13.92
N ASP A 18 -8.82 21.77 -14.74
CA ASP A 18 -10.22 21.64 -14.31
C ASP A 18 -10.60 20.18 -14.09
N GLU A 19 -10.09 19.29 -14.92
CA GLU A 19 -10.28 17.85 -14.77
C GLU A 19 -9.74 17.32 -13.44
N LEU A 20 -8.61 17.86 -12.95
CA LEU A 20 -8.04 17.48 -11.65
C LEU A 20 -8.99 17.74 -10.47
N ASN A 21 -10.02 18.55 -10.61
CA ASN A 21 -10.99 18.84 -9.56
C ASN A 21 -12.25 17.98 -9.63
N ASP A 22 -12.43 17.18 -10.69
CA ASP A 22 -13.50 16.20 -10.78
C ASP A 22 -13.13 14.91 -10.06
N LEU A 23 -13.57 14.80 -8.81
CA LEU A 23 -13.31 13.66 -7.92
C LEU A 23 -14.44 12.62 -7.90
N ARG A 24 -15.38 12.68 -8.85
CA ARG A 24 -16.49 11.72 -8.92
C ARG A 24 -15.99 10.36 -9.42
N MET A 25 -16.54 9.31 -8.84
CA MET A 25 -16.39 7.96 -9.40
C MET A 25 -17.02 7.86 -10.78
N SER A 26 -16.46 7.01 -11.62
CA SER A 26 -17.09 6.64 -12.89
C SER A 26 -18.41 5.90 -12.66
N GLU A 27 -19.34 6.02 -13.62
CA GLU A 27 -20.62 5.31 -13.57
C GLU A 27 -20.43 3.78 -13.54
N LYS A 28 -19.34 3.27 -14.14
CA LYS A 28 -18.95 1.86 -14.09
C LYS A 28 -18.60 1.40 -12.68
N ALA A 29 -17.91 2.23 -11.90
CA ALA A 29 -17.39 1.86 -10.60
C ALA A 29 -18.39 2.00 -9.45
N LEU A 30 -19.41 2.84 -9.59
CA LEU A 30 -20.44 3.04 -8.55
C LEU A 30 -21.14 1.74 -8.12
N PRO A 31 -21.72 0.92 -9.01
CA PRO A 31 -22.35 -0.33 -8.60
C PRO A 31 -21.35 -1.34 -8.04
N LEU A 32 -20.09 -1.30 -8.50
CA LEU A 32 -19.02 -2.16 -8.00
C LEU A 32 -18.67 -1.80 -6.55
N LEU A 33 -18.59 -0.52 -6.21
CA LEU A 33 -18.35 -0.08 -4.83
C LEU A 33 -19.43 -0.58 -3.87
N GLU A 34 -20.70 -0.46 -4.24
CA GLU A 34 -21.82 -0.95 -3.42
C GLU A 34 -21.80 -2.47 -3.28
N HIS A 35 -21.40 -3.18 -4.33
CA HIS A 35 -21.21 -4.63 -4.30
C HIS A 35 -20.08 -5.01 -3.34
N VAL A 36 -18.92 -4.34 -3.42
CA VAL A 36 -17.79 -4.56 -2.49
C VAL A 36 -18.21 -4.33 -1.03
N LYS A 37 -18.91 -3.25 -0.73
CA LYS A 37 -19.42 -2.97 0.63
C LYS A 37 -20.30 -4.10 1.15
N ARG A 38 -21.25 -4.56 0.33
CA ARG A 38 -22.14 -5.68 0.67
C ARG A 38 -21.34 -6.96 0.88
N PHE A 39 -20.44 -7.28 -0.03
CA PHE A 39 -19.60 -8.48 0.05
C PHE A 39 -18.73 -8.49 1.31
N ILE A 40 -18.12 -7.36 1.66
CA ILE A 40 -17.35 -7.23 2.92
C ILE A 40 -18.25 -7.50 4.11
N LYS A 41 -19.43 -6.90 4.17
CA LYS A 41 -20.36 -7.04 5.28
C LYS A 41 -20.88 -8.47 5.43
N GLU A 42 -21.30 -9.09 4.33
CA GLU A 42 -22.05 -10.36 4.35
C GLU A 42 -21.15 -11.58 4.21
N THR A 43 -19.98 -11.45 3.59
CA THR A 43 -19.04 -12.56 3.36
C THR A 43 -17.74 -12.40 4.12
N VAL A 44 -17.01 -11.29 3.91
CA VAL A 44 -15.65 -11.15 4.48
C VAL A 44 -15.69 -11.06 5.99
N ASN A 45 -16.56 -10.24 6.59
CA ASN A 45 -16.60 -10.05 8.04
C ASN A 45 -16.89 -11.36 8.82
N PRO A 46 -17.91 -12.16 8.46
CA PRO A 46 -18.13 -13.47 9.11
C PRO A 46 -16.96 -14.44 8.91
N MET A 47 -16.40 -14.51 7.69
CA MET A 47 -15.29 -15.40 7.39
C MET A 47 -13.99 -14.95 8.06
N SER A 48 -13.76 -13.66 8.21
CA SER A 48 -12.64 -13.11 8.98
C SER A 48 -12.71 -13.48 10.46
N ALA A 49 -13.90 -13.43 11.06
CA ALA A 49 -14.11 -13.87 12.43
C ALA A 49 -13.79 -15.37 12.60
N GLU A 50 -14.26 -16.19 11.68
CA GLU A 50 -13.97 -17.64 11.67
C GLU A 50 -12.48 -17.92 11.46
N PHE A 51 -11.82 -17.24 10.52
CA PHE A 51 -10.39 -17.35 10.26
C PHE A 51 -9.56 -17.06 11.52
N HIS A 52 -9.90 -15.99 12.24
CA HIS A 52 -9.21 -15.64 13.49
C HIS A 52 -9.46 -16.66 14.59
N ARG A 53 -10.71 -17.10 14.77
CA ARG A 53 -11.09 -18.12 15.75
C ARG A 53 -10.33 -19.44 15.55
N LEU A 54 -10.16 -19.87 14.30
CA LEU A 54 -9.39 -21.08 13.97
C LEU A 54 -7.89 -20.93 14.29
N GLY A 55 -7.36 -19.73 14.21
CA GLY A 55 -5.95 -19.44 14.53
C GLY A 55 -5.63 -19.23 15.99
N GLU A 56 -6.65 -19.17 16.88
CA GLU A 56 -6.45 -18.94 18.30
C GLU A 56 -5.70 -20.11 18.96
N GLY A 57 -4.67 -19.77 19.75
CA GLY A 57 -3.94 -20.77 20.57
C GLY A 57 -3.07 -21.76 19.78
N LYS A 58 -2.86 -21.56 18.46
CA LYS A 58 -1.95 -22.43 17.68
C LYS A 58 -0.51 -22.35 18.20
N ALA A 59 0.17 -23.48 18.29
CA ALA A 59 1.55 -23.57 18.79
C ALA A 59 2.57 -22.96 17.82
N ASP A 60 2.43 -23.24 16.53
CA ASP A 60 3.26 -22.64 15.49
C ASP A 60 2.55 -21.44 14.86
N ILE A 61 3.03 -20.23 15.19
CA ILE A 61 2.47 -18.99 14.68
C ILE A 61 2.78 -18.75 13.19
N TRP A 62 3.77 -19.44 12.62
CA TRP A 62 4.23 -19.28 11.22
C TRP A 62 3.49 -20.21 10.24
N SER A 63 2.73 -21.17 10.74
CA SER A 63 1.82 -21.98 9.94
C SER A 63 0.37 -21.52 10.05
N TYR A 64 -0.46 -21.97 9.13
CA TYR A 64 -1.91 -21.82 9.25
C TYR A 64 -2.48 -22.98 10.04
N ALA A 65 -3.41 -22.72 10.95
CA ALA A 65 -4.15 -23.78 11.64
C ALA A 65 -5.05 -24.52 10.64
N PRO A 66 -5.39 -25.79 10.93
CA PRO A 66 -6.34 -26.54 10.10
C PRO A 66 -7.64 -25.75 9.88
N GLY A 67 -8.08 -25.65 8.63
CA GLY A 67 -9.28 -24.92 8.23
C GLY A 67 -9.07 -23.42 7.96
N GLN A 68 -7.98 -22.79 8.41
CA GLN A 68 -7.76 -21.35 8.16
C GLN A 68 -7.62 -21.02 6.67
N LEU A 69 -6.78 -21.77 5.94
CA LEU A 69 -6.61 -21.52 4.50
C LEU A 69 -7.87 -21.86 3.72
N GLU A 70 -8.61 -22.90 4.12
CA GLU A 70 -9.88 -23.26 3.48
C GLU A 70 -10.91 -22.12 3.60
N VAL A 71 -10.99 -21.46 4.77
CA VAL A 71 -11.85 -20.29 4.96
C VAL A 71 -11.44 -19.15 4.04
N LEU A 72 -10.15 -18.86 3.96
CA LEU A 72 -9.61 -17.79 3.12
C LEU A 72 -9.84 -18.09 1.62
N GLU A 73 -9.50 -19.30 1.17
CA GLU A 73 -9.69 -19.69 -0.25
C GLU A 73 -11.18 -19.70 -0.62
N LYS A 74 -12.07 -20.15 0.27
CA LYS A 74 -13.51 -20.04 0.05
C LYS A 74 -13.97 -18.59 -0.10
N ALA A 75 -13.39 -17.66 0.67
CA ALA A 75 -13.68 -16.23 0.52
C ALA A 75 -13.20 -15.70 -0.85
N LYS A 76 -11.98 -16.08 -1.26
CA LYS A 76 -11.42 -15.72 -2.56
C LYS A 76 -12.24 -16.29 -3.73
N ASP A 77 -12.67 -17.55 -3.64
CA ASP A 77 -13.48 -18.17 -4.68
C ASP A 77 -14.84 -17.47 -4.86
N LYS A 78 -15.47 -17.07 -3.73
CA LYS A 78 -16.68 -16.24 -3.79
C LYS A 78 -16.41 -14.88 -4.42
N ALA A 79 -15.30 -14.20 -4.05
CA ALA A 79 -14.93 -12.92 -4.65
C ALA A 79 -14.74 -13.04 -6.17
N LYS A 80 -14.02 -14.09 -6.62
CA LYS A 80 -13.84 -14.37 -8.05
C LYS A 80 -15.17 -14.66 -8.76
N ALA A 81 -16.03 -15.47 -8.15
CA ALA A 81 -17.35 -15.82 -8.73
C ALA A 81 -18.26 -14.59 -8.88
N GLU A 82 -18.09 -13.60 -8.03
CA GLU A 82 -18.85 -12.34 -8.06
C GLU A 82 -18.15 -11.22 -8.87
N GLY A 83 -16.98 -11.50 -9.50
CA GLY A 83 -16.22 -10.50 -10.27
C GLY A 83 -15.49 -9.47 -9.40
N LEU A 84 -15.21 -9.79 -8.13
CA LEU A 84 -14.57 -8.88 -7.18
C LEU A 84 -13.09 -9.24 -7.02
N TRP A 85 -12.28 -8.97 -8.08
CA TRP A 85 -10.91 -9.46 -8.14
C TRP A 85 -9.95 -8.50 -8.83
N ASN A 86 -8.72 -8.33 -8.31
CA ASN A 86 -7.64 -7.54 -8.92
C ASN A 86 -7.97 -6.07 -9.24
N PHE A 87 -8.77 -5.39 -8.45
CA PHE A 87 -9.23 -4.01 -8.70
C PHE A 87 -8.12 -2.98 -8.87
N PHE A 88 -6.95 -3.22 -8.28
CA PHE A 88 -5.84 -2.26 -8.29
C PHE A 88 -5.13 -2.15 -9.66
N LEU A 89 -5.33 -3.12 -10.55
CA LEU A 89 -4.72 -3.12 -11.88
C LEU A 89 -5.57 -2.32 -12.86
N PRO A 90 -5.00 -1.25 -13.46
CA PRO A 90 -5.72 -0.41 -14.42
C PRO A 90 -5.89 -1.05 -15.79
N ASN A 91 -5.15 -2.13 -16.08
CA ASN A 91 -5.29 -2.88 -17.33
C ASN A 91 -6.52 -3.81 -17.24
N ALA A 92 -7.45 -3.69 -18.19
CA ALA A 92 -8.67 -4.48 -18.22
C ALA A 92 -8.45 -5.96 -18.60
N GLU A 93 -7.27 -6.34 -19.09
CA GLU A 93 -6.93 -7.74 -19.38
C GLU A 93 -6.51 -8.51 -18.10
N THR A 94 -5.94 -7.80 -17.13
CA THR A 94 -5.40 -8.39 -15.90
C THR A 94 -6.15 -7.97 -14.64
N GLY A 95 -6.92 -6.89 -14.71
CA GLY A 95 -7.74 -6.34 -13.64
C GLY A 95 -9.09 -5.84 -14.17
N GLU A 96 -9.75 -4.96 -13.44
CA GLU A 96 -11.05 -4.41 -13.78
C GLU A 96 -10.98 -3.17 -14.70
N GLY A 97 -9.80 -2.69 -15.05
CA GLY A 97 -9.63 -1.48 -15.85
C GLY A 97 -10.19 -0.23 -15.16
N LEU A 98 -10.08 -0.16 -13.84
CA LEU A 98 -10.49 1.00 -13.05
C LEU A 98 -9.42 2.08 -13.08
N SER A 99 -9.85 3.33 -13.03
CA SER A 99 -8.94 4.44 -12.75
C SER A 99 -8.38 4.36 -11.32
N ASN A 100 -7.26 5.01 -11.05
CA ASN A 100 -6.76 5.13 -9.67
C ASN A 100 -7.79 5.81 -8.77
N LEU A 101 -8.55 6.77 -9.30
CA LEU A 101 -9.62 7.44 -8.58
C LEU A 101 -10.74 6.48 -8.19
N ASP A 102 -11.21 5.62 -9.11
CA ASP A 102 -12.24 4.62 -8.81
C ASP A 102 -11.75 3.61 -7.78
N TYR A 103 -10.52 3.12 -7.97
CA TYR A 103 -9.92 2.20 -7.01
C TYR A 103 -9.73 2.83 -5.62
N ALA A 104 -9.48 4.14 -5.52
CA ALA A 104 -9.32 4.82 -4.24
C ALA A 104 -10.56 4.65 -3.35
N TYR A 105 -11.76 4.78 -3.90
CA TYR A 105 -13.00 4.57 -3.16
C TYR A 105 -13.15 3.13 -2.67
N ILE A 106 -12.84 2.15 -3.54
CA ILE A 106 -12.90 0.73 -3.20
C ILE A 106 -11.86 0.38 -2.14
N ALA A 107 -10.63 0.84 -2.28
CA ALA A 107 -9.54 0.53 -1.36
C ALA A 107 -9.78 1.04 0.07
N VAL A 108 -10.53 2.13 0.25
CA VAL A 108 -10.99 2.59 1.57
C VAL A 108 -11.87 1.52 2.23
N GLU A 109 -12.80 0.93 1.49
CA GLU A 109 -13.65 -0.15 2.02
C GLU A 109 -12.83 -1.40 2.37
N LEU A 110 -11.87 -1.77 1.51
CA LEU A 110 -10.94 -2.89 1.78
C LEU A 110 -10.13 -2.66 3.06
N GLY A 111 -9.79 -1.40 3.37
CA GLY A 111 -9.03 -1.03 4.56
C GLY A 111 -9.77 -1.24 5.89
N LYS A 112 -11.11 -1.35 5.88
CA LYS A 112 -11.92 -1.56 7.10
C LYS A 112 -11.77 -2.96 7.70
N ASN A 113 -11.37 -3.94 6.89
CA ASN A 113 -11.09 -5.31 7.33
C ASN A 113 -9.82 -5.83 6.66
N PRO A 114 -8.75 -6.17 7.39
CA PRO A 114 -7.48 -6.63 6.82
C PRO A 114 -7.62 -7.81 5.85
N MET A 115 -8.55 -8.75 6.12
CA MET A 115 -8.79 -9.90 5.26
C MET A 115 -9.42 -9.52 3.91
N ALA A 116 -10.15 -8.39 3.82
CA ALA A 116 -10.83 -7.97 2.59
C ALA A 116 -9.84 -7.73 1.44
N SER A 117 -8.71 -7.08 1.72
CA SER A 117 -7.69 -6.82 0.70
C SER A 117 -7.14 -8.12 0.10
N GLU A 118 -6.85 -9.13 0.93
CA GLU A 118 -6.36 -10.42 0.42
C GLU A 118 -7.47 -11.23 -0.26
N THR A 119 -8.69 -11.20 0.27
CA THR A 119 -9.84 -11.88 -0.32
C THR A 119 -10.11 -11.45 -1.76
N MET A 120 -9.85 -10.19 -2.10
CA MET A 120 -10.04 -9.64 -3.45
C MET A 120 -8.70 -9.45 -4.22
N ASN A 121 -7.64 -10.11 -3.76
CA ASN A 121 -6.28 -10.06 -4.32
C ASN A 121 -5.69 -8.64 -4.45
N CYS A 122 -6.02 -7.76 -3.51
CA CYS A 122 -5.58 -6.37 -3.46
C CYS A 122 -4.64 -6.07 -2.28
N ALA A 123 -3.98 -7.11 -1.72
CA ALA A 123 -3.10 -6.96 -0.56
C ALA A 123 -1.66 -6.60 -0.98
N ALA A 124 -0.99 -5.78 -0.17
CA ALA A 124 0.44 -5.57 -0.28
C ALA A 124 1.20 -6.75 0.37
N PRO A 125 2.44 -7.04 -0.09
CA PRO A 125 3.21 -6.37 -1.15
C PRO A 125 2.86 -6.84 -2.57
N ASP A 126 1.98 -7.82 -2.74
CA ASP A 126 1.70 -8.48 -4.02
C ASP A 126 1.21 -7.50 -5.08
N THR A 127 0.36 -6.53 -4.72
CA THR A 127 -0.15 -5.54 -5.67
C THR A 127 0.98 -4.81 -6.40
N GLY A 128 1.95 -4.28 -5.65
CA GLY A 128 3.09 -3.58 -6.24
C GLY A 128 4.02 -4.51 -7.04
N ASN A 129 4.16 -5.77 -6.62
CA ASN A 129 4.98 -6.75 -7.32
C ASN A 129 4.31 -7.22 -8.61
N MET A 130 2.98 -7.39 -8.61
CA MET A 130 2.20 -7.69 -9.82
C MET A 130 2.27 -6.54 -10.83
N GLU A 131 2.17 -5.28 -10.39
CA GLU A 131 2.33 -4.12 -11.27
C GLU A 131 3.72 -4.07 -11.91
N VAL A 132 4.79 -4.38 -11.16
CA VAL A 132 6.14 -4.46 -11.72
C VAL A 132 6.22 -5.55 -12.79
N LEU A 133 5.78 -6.78 -12.47
CA LEU A 133 5.81 -7.90 -13.40
C LEU A 133 4.97 -7.63 -14.64
N GLU A 134 3.80 -7.00 -14.49
CA GLU A 134 2.95 -6.64 -15.62
C GLU A 134 3.65 -5.66 -16.58
N ARG A 135 4.32 -4.64 -16.02
CA ARG A 135 4.92 -3.56 -16.82
C ARG A 135 6.26 -3.94 -17.43
N VAL A 136 7.10 -4.67 -16.70
CA VAL A 136 8.52 -4.88 -17.09
C VAL A 136 8.93 -6.35 -17.16
N GLY A 137 8.08 -7.28 -16.78
CA GLY A 137 8.37 -8.72 -16.86
C GLY A 137 8.39 -9.21 -18.31
N THR A 138 9.29 -10.15 -18.63
CA THR A 138 9.25 -10.88 -19.89
C THR A 138 8.03 -11.82 -19.95
N PRO A 139 7.62 -12.31 -21.14
CA PRO A 139 6.53 -13.29 -21.23
C PRO A 139 6.73 -14.52 -20.33
N GLU A 140 7.97 -15.02 -20.24
CA GLU A 140 8.33 -16.17 -19.41
C GLU A 140 8.20 -15.85 -17.91
N GLN A 141 8.70 -14.67 -17.47
CA GLN A 141 8.57 -14.21 -16.10
C GLN A 141 7.10 -13.98 -15.72
N LYS A 142 6.30 -13.41 -16.63
CA LYS A 142 4.85 -13.24 -16.43
C LYS A 142 4.14 -14.59 -16.28
N LYS A 143 4.42 -15.53 -17.16
CA LYS A 143 3.84 -16.86 -17.08
C LYS A 143 4.21 -17.58 -15.79
N GLN A 144 5.48 -17.48 -15.38
CA GLN A 144 6.00 -18.19 -14.20
C GLN A 144 5.50 -17.58 -12.90
N TRP A 145 5.44 -16.25 -12.79
CA TRP A 145 5.23 -15.54 -11.54
C TRP A 145 3.98 -14.66 -11.50
N LEU A 146 3.71 -13.88 -12.55
CA LEU A 146 2.55 -12.99 -12.56
C LEU A 146 1.23 -13.76 -12.62
N GLU A 147 1.10 -14.75 -13.50
CA GLU A 147 -0.15 -15.52 -13.62
C GLU A 147 -0.56 -16.19 -12.29
N PRO A 148 0.32 -16.91 -11.55
CA PRO A 148 -0.09 -17.47 -10.27
C PRO A 148 -0.34 -16.41 -9.18
N LEU A 149 0.31 -15.23 -9.23
CA LEU A 149 0.00 -14.09 -8.35
C LEU A 149 -1.38 -13.51 -8.68
N LEU A 150 -1.69 -13.27 -9.96
CA LEU A 150 -3.01 -12.80 -10.40
C LEU A 150 -4.12 -13.79 -10.03
N ALA A 151 -3.82 -15.08 -10.08
CA ALA A 151 -4.74 -16.13 -9.65
C ALA A 151 -4.89 -16.23 -8.11
N GLY A 152 -4.06 -15.52 -7.33
CA GLY A 152 -4.04 -15.57 -5.87
C GLY A 152 -3.55 -16.91 -5.31
N LYS A 153 -2.80 -17.70 -6.09
CA LYS A 153 -2.28 -19.02 -5.68
C LYS A 153 -0.99 -18.95 -4.88
N ILE A 154 -0.17 -17.92 -5.11
CA ILE A 154 1.07 -17.66 -4.39
C ILE A 154 1.08 -16.24 -3.85
N ARG A 155 1.98 -15.97 -2.91
CA ARG A 155 2.32 -14.65 -2.43
C ARG A 155 3.74 -14.29 -2.85
N SER A 156 4.10 -13.03 -2.69
CA SER A 156 5.40 -12.48 -3.04
C SER A 156 5.93 -11.52 -1.97
N ALA A 157 7.21 -11.16 -2.07
CA ALA A 157 7.81 -10.14 -1.22
C ALA A 157 8.67 -9.17 -2.05
N PHE A 158 8.97 -8.00 -1.47
CA PHE A 158 9.87 -7.03 -2.05
C PHE A 158 11.08 -6.82 -1.14
N ALA A 159 12.22 -7.38 -1.54
CA ALA A 159 13.44 -7.41 -0.74
C ALA A 159 14.35 -6.23 -1.09
N MET A 160 14.12 -5.08 -0.42
CA MET A 160 14.88 -3.86 -0.67
C MET A 160 15.72 -3.45 0.54
N THR A 161 15.11 -3.27 1.71
CA THR A 161 15.73 -2.69 2.91
C THR A 161 16.85 -3.56 3.45
N GLU A 162 17.99 -2.95 3.86
CA GLU A 162 19.20 -3.61 4.33
C GLU A 162 19.53 -3.26 5.77
N VAL A 163 20.19 -4.20 6.47
CA VAL A 163 20.61 -4.02 7.89
C VAL A 163 21.63 -2.89 8.02
N ASN A 164 22.62 -2.87 7.12
CA ASN A 164 23.80 -2.02 7.24
C ASN A 164 23.76 -0.78 6.32
N ALA A 165 22.61 -0.46 5.73
CA ALA A 165 22.46 0.68 4.85
C ALA A 165 21.15 1.43 5.10
N ALA A 166 21.22 2.76 5.12
CA ALA A 166 20.03 3.62 5.18
C ALA A 166 19.27 3.53 3.86
N SER A 167 18.38 2.54 3.74
CA SER A 167 17.69 2.15 2.50
C SER A 167 16.56 3.11 2.12
N SER A 168 16.25 4.10 2.94
CA SER A 168 15.42 5.26 2.55
C SER A 168 16.04 6.07 1.41
N ASP A 169 17.37 6.04 1.27
CA ASP A 169 18.07 6.34 0.01
C ASP A 169 18.34 5.04 -0.75
N ALA A 170 17.53 4.76 -1.76
CA ALA A 170 17.63 3.54 -2.56
C ALA A 170 19.00 3.30 -3.22
N LYS A 171 19.82 4.35 -3.35
CA LYS A 171 21.18 4.26 -3.92
C LYS A 171 22.19 3.66 -2.95
N ASN A 172 21.84 3.55 -1.66
CA ASN A 172 22.69 2.94 -0.64
C ASN A 172 22.59 1.42 -0.57
N VAL A 173 21.73 0.79 -1.37
CA VAL A 173 21.59 -0.67 -1.42
C VAL A 173 22.91 -1.32 -1.82
N ASN A 174 23.42 -2.23 -0.97
CA ASN A 174 24.74 -2.86 -1.07
C ASN A 174 24.71 -4.37 -1.28
N THR A 175 23.56 -5.04 -1.18
CA THR A 175 23.44 -6.46 -1.53
C THR A 175 23.96 -6.65 -2.96
N ARG A 176 25.00 -7.45 -3.12
CA ARG A 176 25.69 -7.60 -4.41
C ARG A 176 25.11 -8.72 -5.24
N ALA A 177 25.07 -8.49 -6.55
CA ALA A 177 24.82 -9.53 -7.53
C ALA A 177 25.90 -9.47 -8.62
N THR A 178 26.65 -10.56 -8.76
CA THR A 178 27.74 -10.66 -9.75
C THR A 178 27.35 -11.71 -10.79
N LEU A 179 27.46 -11.32 -12.07
CA LEU A 179 27.22 -12.25 -13.18
C LEU A 179 28.41 -13.23 -13.30
N VAL A 180 28.13 -14.54 -13.22
CA VAL A 180 29.10 -15.62 -13.37
C VAL A 180 28.54 -16.62 -14.37
N GLY A 181 29.04 -16.60 -15.59
CA GLY A 181 28.46 -17.36 -16.69
C GLY A 181 27.07 -16.80 -17.05
N ASP A 182 26.06 -17.63 -16.94
CA ASP A 182 24.65 -17.32 -17.21
C ASP A 182 23.80 -17.16 -15.93
N GLU A 183 24.44 -17.03 -14.78
CA GLU A 183 23.80 -16.87 -13.48
C GLU A 183 24.28 -15.63 -12.74
N TYR A 184 23.37 -14.98 -11.98
CA TYR A 184 23.76 -14.02 -10.95
C TYR A 184 24.00 -14.73 -9.62
N VAL A 185 25.13 -14.43 -8.99
CA VAL A 185 25.47 -14.85 -7.62
C VAL A 185 25.20 -13.70 -6.68
N ILE A 186 24.23 -13.88 -5.78
CA ILE A 186 23.72 -12.84 -4.88
C ILE A 186 24.25 -13.08 -3.47
N ASN A 187 24.83 -12.02 -2.87
CA ASN A 187 25.31 -12.00 -1.51
C ASN A 187 24.88 -10.71 -0.80
N GLY A 188 24.32 -10.84 0.38
CA GLY A 188 23.89 -9.70 1.19
C GLY A 188 22.86 -10.06 2.23
N GLU A 189 22.29 -9.02 2.84
CA GLU A 189 21.41 -9.14 4.00
C GLU A 189 20.28 -8.13 3.91
N LYS A 190 19.06 -8.60 4.01
CA LYS A 190 17.83 -7.80 3.93
C LYS A 190 17.02 -7.95 5.22
N HIS A 191 16.35 -6.89 5.65
CA HIS A 191 15.45 -6.96 6.81
C HIS A 191 14.15 -6.18 6.57
N TYR A 192 13.15 -6.40 7.42
CA TYR A 192 11.79 -5.88 7.24
C TYR A 192 11.17 -6.27 5.89
N ILE A 193 11.45 -7.49 5.41
CA ILE A 193 10.89 -8.00 4.17
C ILE A 193 9.49 -8.57 4.44
N SER A 194 8.49 -7.71 4.20
CA SER A 194 7.08 -7.99 4.47
C SER A 194 6.55 -9.10 3.58
N GLY A 195 5.83 -10.04 4.18
CA GLY A 195 5.22 -11.19 3.50
C GLY A 195 6.15 -12.37 3.28
N ALA A 196 7.45 -12.24 3.54
CA ALA A 196 8.39 -13.34 3.32
C ALA A 196 8.29 -14.48 4.36
N GLY A 197 7.56 -14.26 5.46
CA GLY A 197 7.26 -15.31 6.44
C GLY A 197 6.11 -16.21 6.06
N ASP A 198 5.24 -15.77 5.16
CA ASP A 198 4.09 -16.55 4.72
C ASP A 198 4.55 -17.78 3.93
N PRO A 199 4.13 -19.00 4.28
CA PRO A 199 4.52 -20.23 3.57
C PRO A 199 4.08 -20.25 2.09
N ARG A 200 3.11 -19.37 1.72
CA ARG A 200 2.66 -19.18 0.35
C ARG A 200 3.56 -18.21 -0.44
N CYS A 201 4.48 -17.48 0.20
CA CYS A 201 5.44 -16.60 -0.48
C CYS A 201 6.43 -17.46 -1.28
N LYS A 202 6.46 -17.30 -2.61
CA LYS A 202 7.28 -18.12 -3.50
C LYS A 202 8.33 -17.33 -4.26
N ILE A 203 8.19 -16.01 -4.31
CA ILE A 203 9.07 -15.16 -5.11
C ILE A 203 9.34 -13.83 -4.39
N MET A 204 10.56 -13.36 -4.46
CA MET A 204 10.99 -12.03 -4.03
C MET A 204 11.49 -11.22 -5.23
N ILE A 205 11.01 -9.98 -5.36
CA ILE A 205 11.69 -8.98 -6.18
C ILE A 205 12.78 -8.38 -5.33
N THR A 206 14.04 -8.71 -5.65
CA THR A 206 15.19 -8.36 -4.81
C THR A 206 16.00 -7.23 -5.43
N MET A 207 16.13 -6.12 -4.71
CA MET A 207 16.99 -5.01 -5.13
C MET A 207 18.44 -5.30 -4.77
N VAL A 208 19.32 -5.25 -5.77
CA VAL A 208 20.73 -5.61 -5.67
C VAL A 208 21.60 -4.56 -6.34
N GLN A 209 22.89 -4.52 -5.99
CA GLN A 209 23.88 -3.71 -6.66
C GLN A 209 24.66 -4.59 -7.66
N THR A 210 24.53 -4.30 -8.95
CA THR A 210 25.25 -5.00 -10.04
C THR A 210 26.45 -4.21 -10.54
N SER A 211 26.39 -2.88 -10.51
CA SER A 211 27.40 -1.97 -11.08
C SER A 211 27.90 -0.96 -10.05
N PRO A 212 28.72 -1.38 -9.04
CA PRO A 212 29.13 -0.52 -7.91
C PRO A 212 29.85 0.77 -8.35
N ASP A 213 30.62 0.70 -9.43
CA ASP A 213 31.43 1.80 -9.94
C ASP A 213 30.69 2.66 -10.99
N GLY A 214 29.45 2.27 -11.31
CA GLY A 214 28.61 2.97 -12.26
C GLY A 214 28.02 4.30 -11.73
N PRO A 215 27.32 5.05 -12.58
CA PRO A 215 26.58 6.24 -12.16
C PRO A 215 25.59 5.91 -11.03
N PRO A 216 25.42 6.79 -10.01
CA PRO A 216 24.62 6.47 -8.81
C PRO A 216 23.21 5.92 -9.07
N ASN A 217 22.54 6.38 -10.13
CA ASN A 217 21.19 5.95 -10.48
C ASN A 217 21.14 4.64 -11.29
N LEU A 218 22.29 4.12 -11.73
CA LEU A 218 22.42 2.91 -12.55
C LEU A 218 23.21 1.81 -11.85
N ARG A 219 23.43 1.92 -10.54
CA ARG A 219 24.16 0.91 -9.76
C ARG A 219 23.31 -0.30 -9.38
N GLN A 220 21.99 -0.07 -9.23
CA GLN A 220 21.08 -1.07 -8.73
C GLN A 220 20.27 -1.69 -9.85
N SER A 221 19.99 -2.98 -9.65
CA SER A 221 19.11 -3.81 -10.50
C SER A 221 18.06 -4.48 -9.64
N GLN A 222 17.04 -5.05 -10.26
CA GLN A 222 16.07 -5.90 -9.57
C GLN A 222 16.06 -7.28 -10.18
N ILE A 223 16.19 -8.31 -9.33
CA ILE A 223 16.27 -9.71 -9.73
C ILE A 223 15.16 -10.50 -9.03
N LEU A 224 14.52 -11.38 -9.77
CA LEU A 224 13.55 -12.34 -9.24
C LEU A 224 14.29 -13.47 -8.53
N VAL A 225 14.07 -13.62 -7.22
CA VAL A 225 14.69 -14.67 -6.40
C VAL A 225 13.61 -15.53 -5.77
N PRO A 226 13.50 -16.83 -6.14
CA PRO A 226 12.63 -17.77 -5.45
C PRO A 226 12.97 -17.85 -3.96
N THR A 227 11.98 -17.97 -3.09
CA THR A 227 12.19 -18.02 -1.64
C THR A 227 12.88 -19.29 -1.18
N ASP A 228 12.80 -20.36 -1.96
CA ASP A 228 13.43 -21.66 -1.74
C ASP A 228 14.74 -21.85 -2.50
N ALA A 229 15.27 -20.80 -3.14
CA ALA A 229 16.55 -20.88 -3.84
C ALA A 229 17.68 -21.24 -2.85
N PRO A 230 18.60 -22.18 -3.21
CA PRO A 230 19.72 -22.53 -2.35
C PRO A 230 20.51 -21.29 -1.94
N GLY A 231 20.79 -21.18 -0.63
CA GLY A 231 21.50 -20.02 -0.05
C GLY A 231 20.58 -18.90 0.46
N VAL A 232 19.28 -18.92 0.19
CA VAL A 232 18.31 -18.05 0.83
C VAL A 232 18.04 -18.56 2.24
N LYS A 233 18.31 -17.73 3.26
CA LYS A 233 18.10 -18.06 4.66
C LYS A 233 17.15 -17.04 5.30
N ILE A 234 15.92 -17.46 5.63
CA ILE A 234 15.00 -16.66 6.44
C ILE A 234 15.42 -16.85 7.90
N VAL A 235 15.99 -15.79 8.49
CA VAL A 235 16.57 -15.84 9.84
C VAL A 235 15.49 -15.74 10.91
N GLY A 236 14.49 -14.89 10.69
CA GLY A 236 13.40 -14.68 11.63
C GLY A 236 12.70 -13.34 11.42
N PRO A 237 11.70 -13.03 12.24
CA PRO A 237 10.93 -11.78 12.11
C PRO A 237 11.64 -10.59 12.73
N MET A 238 11.42 -9.44 12.14
CA MET A 238 11.63 -8.12 12.75
C MET A 238 10.30 -7.69 13.37
N ASN A 239 10.17 -7.85 14.68
CA ASN A 239 8.93 -7.54 15.38
C ASN A 239 8.63 -6.03 15.38
N VAL A 240 7.36 -5.67 15.21
CA VAL A 240 6.87 -4.30 15.33
C VAL A 240 6.14 -4.15 16.65
N PHE A 241 6.66 -3.36 17.58
CA PHE A 241 6.16 -3.25 18.97
C PHE A 241 5.97 -4.61 19.66
N GLY A 242 6.85 -5.57 19.36
CA GLY A 242 6.76 -6.93 19.89
C GLY A 242 5.85 -7.88 19.12
N ASP A 243 5.06 -7.41 18.15
CA ASP A 243 4.22 -8.24 17.28
C ASP A 243 5.03 -8.74 16.09
N PRO A 244 5.15 -10.06 15.86
CA PRO A 244 5.83 -10.64 14.70
C PRO A 244 5.01 -10.57 13.40
N ASP A 245 3.72 -10.19 13.46
CA ASP A 245 2.77 -10.16 12.35
C ASP A 245 2.67 -11.51 11.60
N ALA A 246 2.74 -12.61 12.37
CA ALA A 246 2.75 -13.96 11.81
C ALA A 246 1.37 -14.39 11.26
N PRO A 247 1.35 -15.19 10.18
CA PRO A 247 2.47 -15.76 9.44
C PRO A 247 3.05 -14.85 8.34
N HIS A 248 2.45 -13.69 8.07
CA HIS A 248 2.92 -12.73 7.06
C HIS A 248 4.38 -12.30 7.33
N GLY A 249 4.63 -11.73 8.49
CA GLY A 249 5.93 -11.35 9.01
C GLY A 249 6.65 -10.25 8.23
N HIS A 250 7.65 -9.67 8.90
CA HIS A 250 8.62 -8.75 8.29
C HIS A 250 10.00 -9.39 8.49
N MET A 251 10.47 -10.17 7.51
CA MET A 251 11.59 -11.09 7.73
C MET A 251 12.95 -10.44 7.57
N HIS A 252 13.89 -10.96 8.35
CA HIS A 252 15.32 -10.83 8.15
C HIS A 252 15.78 -11.99 7.27
N ILE A 253 16.48 -11.70 6.17
CA ILE A 253 16.87 -12.65 5.14
C ILE A 253 18.36 -12.47 4.82
N ILE A 254 19.10 -13.58 4.78
CA ILE A 254 20.48 -13.63 4.31
C ILE A 254 20.52 -14.33 2.95
N PHE A 255 21.20 -13.72 2.01
CA PHE A 255 21.56 -14.29 0.71
C PHE A 255 23.03 -14.70 0.77
N ASP A 256 23.28 -16.01 0.76
CA ASP A 256 24.62 -16.59 0.86
C ASP A 256 24.92 -17.38 -0.41
N ASN A 257 25.63 -16.74 -1.35
CA ASN A 257 25.94 -17.29 -2.67
C ASN A 257 24.71 -17.82 -3.42
N VAL A 258 23.58 -17.10 -3.32
CA VAL A 258 22.34 -17.47 -4.00
C VAL A 258 22.52 -17.33 -5.50
N ARG A 259 22.32 -18.43 -6.24
CA ARG A 259 22.44 -18.46 -7.69
C ARG A 259 21.06 -18.46 -8.33
N VAL A 260 20.88 -17.56 -9.27
CA VAL A 260 19.66 -17.48 -10.09
C VAL A 260 20.03 -17.22 -11.54
N PRO A 261 19.27 -17.74 -12.52
CA PRO A 261 19.51 -17.49 -13.93
C PRO A 261 19.57 -15.98 -14.25
N ALA A 262 20.46 -15.60 -15.16
CA ALA A 262 20.54 -14.20 -15.62
C ALA A 262 19.21 -13.68 -16.20
N SER A 263 18.36 -14.57 -16.72
CA SER A 263 17.01 -14.29 -17.19
C SER A 263 16.03 -13.85 -16.09
N ASN A 264 16.39 -13.98 -14.81
CA ASN A 264 15.60 -13.47 -13.69
C ASN A 264 15.77 -11.94 -13.49
N MET A 265 16.67 -11.29 -14.22
CA MET A 265 16.83 -9.84 -14.22
C MET A 265 15.56 -9.18 -14.78
N LEU A 266 15.02 -8.17 -14.07
CA LEU A 266 13.90 -7.36 -14.54
C LEU A 266 14.40 -6.17 -15.35
N LEU A 267 13.84 -5.98 -16.54
CA LEU A 267 14.06 -4.85 -17.47
C LEU A 267 15.52 -4.72 -17.96
N GLY A 268 16.50 -5.14 -17.20
CA GLY A 268 17.93 -5.06 -17.50
C GLY A 268 18.77 -4.49 -16.36
N GLU A 269 20.08 -4.67 -16.48
CA GLU A 269 21.05 -4.20 -15.50
C GLU A 269 21.03 -2.67 -15.35
N GLY A 270 21.16 -2.19 -14.11
CA GLY A 270 21.18 -0.76 -13.79
C GLY A 270 19.78 -0.10 -13.75
N ARG A 271 18.70 -0.82 -14.03
CA ARG A 271 17.34 -0.29 -14.10
C ARG A 271 16.55 -0.42 -12.78
N GLY A 272 17.20 -0.86 -11.69
CA GLY A 272 16.53 -1.12 -10.41
C GLY A 272 15.89 0.12 -9.78
N PHE A 273 16.54 1.27 -9.86
CA PHE A 273 16.00 2.53 -9.35
C PHE A 273 14.74 2.95 -10.13
N GLU A 274 14.77 2.86 -11.46
CA GLU A 274 13.62 3.14 -12.32
C GLU A 274 12.42 2.26 -11.99
N ILE A 275 12.62 0.95 -11.88
CA ILE A 275 11.56 -0.01 -11.50
C ILE A 275 10.99 0.34 -10.12
N SER A 276 11.85 0.71 -9.15
CA SER A 276 11.40 1.13 -7.82
C SER A 276 10.48 2.36 -7.88
N GLN A 277 10.75 3.33 -8.74
CA GLN A 277 9.87 4.50 -8.90
C GLN A 277 8.51 4.12 -9.53
N LEU A 278 8.50 3.19 -10.49
CA LEU A 278 7.26 2.67 -11.08
C LEU A 278 6.38 1.97 -10.05
N ARG A 279 6.99 1.20 -9.13
CA ARG A 279 6.30 0.44 -8.09
C ARG A 279 5.80 1.31 -6.93
N LEU A 280 6.66 2.18 -6.42
CA LEU A 280 6.40 2.90 -5.17
C LEU A 280 5.35 4.00 -5.32
N GLY A 281 5.15 4.54 -6.52
CA GLY A 281 4.12 5.56 -6.78
C GLY A 281 2.72 5.06 -6.42
N PRO A 282 2.18 4.08 -7.14
CA PRO A 282 0.87 3.49 -6.85
C PRO A 282 0.79 2.87 -5.45
N GLY A 283 1.81 2.12 -5.03
CA GLY A 283 1.85 1.48 -3.72
C GLY A 283 1.64 2.45 -2.56
N ARG A 284 2.26 3.62 -2.59
CA ARG A 284 2.11 4.68 -1.57
C ARG A 284 0.66 5.17 -1.45
N ILE A 285 0.00 5.40 -2.58
CA ILE A 285 -1.41 5.83 -2.57
C ILE A 285 -2.30 4.70 -2.08
N HIS A 286 -2.10 3.46 -2.51
CA HIS A 286 -2.87 2.31 -2.05
C HIS A 286 -2.78 2.13 -0.52
N HIS A 287 -1.61 2.36 0.08
CA HIS A 287 -1.46 2.37 1.54
C HIS A 287 -2.28 3.48 2.19
N CYS A 288 -2.26 4.69 1.65
CA CYS A 288 -3.04 5.81 2.17
C CYS A 288 -4.55 5.56 2.06
N MET A 289 -5.02 5.00 0.94
CA MET A 289 -6.42 4.63 0.74
C MET A 289 -6.90 3.64 1.81
N ARG A 290 -6.16 2.55 2.01
CA ARG A 290 -6.50 1.54 3.04
C ARG A 290 -6.40 2.10 4.46
N ALA A 291 -5.44 2.98 4.72
CA ALA A 291 -5.29 3.63 6.03
C ALA A 291 -6.51 4.48 6.39
N ILE A 292 -7.13 5.18 5.42
CA ILE A 292 -8.39 5.90 5.65
C ILE A 292 -9.49 4.92 6.06
N GLY A 293 -9.57 3.74 5.46
CA GLY A 293 -10.50 2.69 5.88
C GLY A 293 -10.28 2.25 7.34
N GLN A 294 -9.03 2.16 7.78
CA GLN A 294 -8.70 1.89 9.19
C GLN A 294 -9.15 3.05 10.11
N ALA A 295 -8.97 4.30 9.68
CA ALA A 295 -9.46 5.47 10.43
C ALA A 295 -10.98 5.47 10.59
N GLU A 296 -11.73 5.13 9.52
CA GLU A 296 -13.18 4.94 9.58
C GLU A 296 -13.56 3.86 10.60
N LYS A 297 -12.89 2.72 10.58
CA LYS A 297 -13.12 1.63 11.54
C LYS A 297 -12.80 2.07 12.97
N ALA A 298 -11.72 2.82 13.17
CA ALA A 298 -11.36 3.34 14.49
C ALA A 298 -12.39 4.33 15.01
N LEU A 299 -12.91 5.20 14.14
CA LEU A 299 -13.98 6.15 14.49
C LEU A 299 -15.28 5.41 14.86
N ASP A 300 -15.68 4.40 14.09
CA ASP A 300 -16.85 3.58 14.42
C ASP A 300 -16.74 2.94 15.81
N LEU A 301 -15.56 2.38 16.12
CA LEU A 301 -15.28 1.79 17.42
C LEU A 301 -15.29 2.85 18.54
N MET A 302 -14.72 4.02 18.29
CA MET A 302 -14.71 5.14 19.23
C MET A 302 -16.14 5.60 19.56
N VAL A 303 -16.97 5.80 18.54
CA VAL A 303 -18.37 6.24 18.71
C VAL A 303 -19.19 5.19 19.46
N THR A 304 -19.10 3.92 19.02
CA THR A 304 -19.82 2.81 19.64
C THR A 304 -19.45 2.66 21.12
N ARG A 305 -18.14 2.72 21.43
CA ARG A 305 -17.67 2.65 22.83
C ARG A 305 -18.13 3.86 23.63
N GLY A 306 -18.04 5.04 23.04
CA GLY A 306 -18.44 6.30 23.68
C GLY A 306 -19.92 6.35 24.07
N LEU A 307 -20.79 5.76 23.24
CA LEU A 307 -22.22 5.70 23.50
C LEU A 307 -22.60 4.58 24.48
N SER A 308 -21.93 3.43 24.44
CA SER A 308 -22.32 2.22 25.19
C SER A 308 -21.68 2.11 26.58
N ARG A 309 -20.58 2.83 26.86
CA ARG A 309 -19.88 2.75 28.14
C ARG A 309 -20.17 3.96 29.01
N GLU A 310 -20.54 3.71 30.25
CA GLU A 310 -20.82 4.75 31.24
C GLU A 310 -19.72 4.85 32.30
N ALA A 311 -19.44 6.09 32.72
CA ALA A 311 -18.62 6.43 33.87
C ALA A 311 -19.14 7.72 34.49
N PHE A 312 -19.04 7.86 35.82
CA PHE A 312 -19.58 9.02 36.56
C PHE A 312 -21.05 9.32 36.25
N GLY A 313 -21.85 8.27 36.02
CA GLY A 313 -23.30 8.37 35.76
C GLY A 313 -23.66 8.90 34.37
N LYS A 314 -22.72 8.91 33.40
CA LYS A 314 -22.95 9.39 32.03
C LYS A 314 -22.22 8.53 30.99
N PRO A 315 -22.75 8.43 29.76
CA PRO A 315 -22.01 7.87 28.64
C PRO A 315 -20.67 8.60 28.41
N LEU A 316 -19.63 7.86 28.01
CA LEU A 316 -18.29 8.44 27.80
C LEU A 316 -18.28 9.62 26.81
N VAL A 317 -19.16 9.63 25.81
CA VAL A 317 -19.29 10.74 24.84
C VAL A 317 -19.64 12.08 25.52
N GLN A 318 -20.26 12.04 26.69
CA GLN A 318 -20.65 13.23 27.45
C GLN A 318 -19.59 13.70 28.45
N LEU A 319 -18.46 13.01 28.54
CA LEU A 319 -17.38 13.28 29.48
C LEU A 319 -16.20 13.94 28.78
N GLY A 320 -15.68 15.02 29.38
CA GLY A 320 -14.53 15.74 28.86
C GLY A 320 -14.72 16.20 27.41
N GLY A 321 -13.62 16.22 26.63
CA GLY A 321 -13.63 16.62 25.23
C GLY A 321 -13.94 15.46 24.24
N ASN A 322 -14.65 14.39 24.65
CA ASN A 322 -14.82 13.22 23.79
C ASN A 322 -15.66 13.48 22.54
N ILE A 323 -16.65 14.37 22.60
CA ILE A 323 -17.40 14.81 21.39
C ILE A 323 -16.47 15.55 20.43
N GLU A 324 -15.57 16.39 20.96
CA GLU A 324 -14.58 17.11 20.14
C GLU A 324 -13.60 16.13 19.45
N LYS A 325 -13.14 15.08 20.14
CA LYS A 325 -12.28 14.04 19.54
C LYS A 325 -12.97 13.34 18.37
N ILE A 326 -14.24 12.97 18.52
CA ILE A 326 -15.06 12.37 17.45
C ILE A 326 -15.20 13.34 16.27
N SER A 327 -15.48 14.63 16.54
CA SER A 327 -15.58 15.66 15.51
C SER A 327 -14.27 15.85 14.76
N ARG A 328 -13.14 15.97 15.47
CA ARG A 328 -11.80 16.10 14.87
C ARG A 328 -11.48 14.89 14.00
N ALA A 329 -11.73 13.67 14.49
CA ALA A 329 -11.51 12.45 13.72
C ALA A 329 -12.29 12.44 12.39
N ARG A 330 -13.58 12.85 12.40
CA ARG A 330 -14.39 12.96 11.17
C ARG A 330 -13.83 14.01 10.21
N ILE A 331 -13.46 15.18 10.71
CA ILE A 331 -12.89 16.25 9.89
C ILE A 331 -11.58 15.81 9.24
N GLU A 332 -10.69 15.18 10.00
CA GLU A 332 -9.41 14.68 9.48
C GLU A 332 -9.62 13.57 8.44
N ILE A 333 -10.56 12.63 8.65
CA ILE A 333 -10.88 11.58 7.68
C ILE A 333 -11.33 12.18 6.36
N GLU A 334 -12.24 13.16 6.37
CA GLU A 334 -12.71 13.79 5.12
C GLU A 334 -11.61 14.61 4.45
N SER A 335 -10.78 15.33 5.21
CA SER A 335 -9.64 16.07 4.68
C SER A 335 -8.63 15.13 3.98
N MET A 336 -8.28 14.03 4.64
CA MET A 336 -7.39 13.01 4.07
C MET A 336 -8.00 12.36 2.82
N ARG A 337 -9.30 12.06 2.85
CA ARG A 337 -10.03 11.47 1.71
C ARG A 337 -9.93 12.37 0.49
N LEU A 338 -10.23 13.66 0.63
CA LEU A 338 -10.15 14.64 -0.46
C LEU A 338 -8.73 14.71 -1.04
N MET A 339 -7.70 14.74 -0.19
CA MET A 339 -6.32 14.76 -0.66
C MET A 339 -5.93 13.48 -1.40
N VAL A 340 -6.34 12.31 -0.90
CA VAL A 340 -6.04 11.03 -1.54
C VAL A 340 -6.75 10.90 -2.88
N LEU A 341 -8.03 11.29 -2.97
CA LEU A 341 -8.77 11.31 -4.23
C LEU A 341 -8.13 12.27 -5.24
N LYS A 342 -7.67 13.45 -4.79
CA LYS A 342 -6.92 14.39 -5.63
C LYS A 342 -5.62 13.80 -6.14
N ALA A 343 -4.87 13.10 -5.29
CA ALA A 343 -3.63 12.44 -5.68
C ALA A 343 -3.88 11.30 -6.69
N ALA A 344 -4.92 10.50 -6.47
CA ALA A 344 -5.33 9.44 -7.40
C ALA A 344 -5.76 10.02 -8.76
N LYS A 345 -6.57 11.08 -8.76
CA LYS A 345 -6.96 11.79 -9.98
C LYS A 345 -5.75 12.39 -10.71
N ALA A 346 -4.79 12.94 -9.98
CA ALA A 346 -3.57 13.46 -10.58
C ALA A 346 -2.77 12.36 -11.28
N MET A 347 -2.72 11.14 -10.72
CA MET A 347 -2.09 9.99 -11.39
C MET A 347 -2.80 9.62 -12.70
N ASP A 348 -4.14 9.66 -12.71
CA ASP A 348 -4.93 9.34 -13.90
C ASP A 348 -4.76 10.38 -15.02
N VAL A 349 -4.69 11.66 -14.67
CA VAL A 349 -4.64 12.77 -15.64
C VAL A 349 -3.22 13.11 -16.07
N LEU A 350 -2.27 13.17 -15.13
CA LEU A 350 -0.91 13.65 -15.36
C LEU A 350 0.12 12.52 -15.49
N GLY A 351 -0.24 11.30 -15.06
CA GLY A 351 0.68 10.18 -14.92
C GLY A 351 1.55 10.26 -13.66
N ASN A 352 2.21 9.15 -13.33
CA ASN A 352 2.92 8.98 -12.06
C ASN A 352 4.05 9.99 -11.81
N GLN A 353 4.74 10.41 -12.86
CA GLN A 353 5.88 11.31 -12.72
C GLN A 353 5.45 12.72 -12.30
N GLU A 354 4.45 13.27 -12.95
CA GLU A 354 3.94 14.61 -12.64
C GLU A 354 3.08 14.60 -11.37
N ALA A 355 2.36 13.51 -11.11
CA ALA A 355 1.56 13.34 -9.90
C ALA A 355 2.40 13.12 -8.63
N ARG A 356 3.72 12.89 -8.73
CA ARG A 356 4.58 12.51 -7.60
C ARG A 356 4.48 13.44 -6.39
N ILE A 357 4.30 14.74 -6.61
CA ILE A 357 4.20 15.70 -5.51
C ILE A 357 2.95 15.45 -4.66
N TRP A 358 1.82 15.13 -5.29
CA TRP A 358 0.59 14.75 -4.62
C TRP A 358 0.76 13.43 -3.84
N ILE A 359 1.48 12.47 -4.43
CA ILE A 359 1.81 11.19 -3.78
C ILE A 359 2.62 11.42 -2.49
N HIS A 360 3.62 12.31 -2.54
CA HIS A 360 4.41 12.65 -1.35
C HIS A 360 3.58 13.38 -0.29
N MET A 361 2.71 14.31 -0.68
CA MET A 361 1.83 15.02 0.25
C MET A 361 0.92 14.06 1.03
N VAL A 362 0.22 13.14 0.34
CA VAL A 362 -0.68 12.20 1.02
C VAL A 362 0.07 11.20 1.88
N LYS A 363 1.25 10.76 1.44
CA LYS A 363 2.05 9.80 2.21
C LYS A 363 2.68 10.42 3.46
N ALA A 364 2.97 11.73 3.46
CA ALA A 364 3.40 12.45 4.64
C ALA A 364 2.25 12.66 5.64
N LEU A 365 1.04 12.97 5.15
CA LEU A 365 -0.09 13.35 5.99
C LEU A 365 -0.87 12.15 6.54
N VAL A 366 -1.29 11.22 5.64
CA VAL A 366 -2.31 10.23 5.98
C VAL A 366 -1.89 9.27 7.07
N PRO A 367 -0.71 8.62 7.04
CA PRO A 367 -0.33 7.68 8.09
C PRO A 367 -0.22 8.33 9.47
N GLU A 368 0.26 9.58 9.55
CA GLU A 368 0.35 10.32 10.80
C GLU A 368 -1.03 10.56 11.41
N ARG A 369 -1.96 11.14 10.63
CA ARG A 369 -3.32 11.46 11.10
C ARG A 369 -4.13 10.23 11.44
N VAL A 370 -3.96 9.14 10.68
CA VAL A 370 -4.63 7.86 11.00
C VAL A 370 -4.10 7.28 12.32
N CYS A 371 -2.79 7.35 12.59
CA CYS A 371 -2.24 6.97 13.90
C CYS A 371 -2.88 7.77 15.04
N GLU A 372 -3.03 9.09 14.89
CA GLU A 372 -3.68 9.95 15.90
C GLU A 372 -5.14 9.55 16.16
N ILE A 373 -5.89 9.24 15.10
CA ILE A 373 -7.30 8.80 15.22
C ILE A 373 -7.38 7.46 15.95
N ILE A 374 -6.52 6.49 15.60
CA ILE A 374 -6.48 5.18 16.26
C ILE A 374 -6.07 5.33 17.72
N ASP A 375 -5.09 6.18 18.04
CA ASP A 375 -4.67 6.47 19.41
C ASP A 375 -5.83 7.03 20.25
N GLN A 376 -6.60 7.98 19.72
CA GLN A 376 -7.79 8.49 20.39
C GLN A 376 -8.87 7.42 20.59
N ALA A 377 -9.02 6.49 19.65
CA ALA A 377 -9.92 5.35 19.80
C ALA A 377 -9.43 4.39 20.90
N ILE A 378 -8.13 4.10 20.96
CA ILE A 378 -7.51 3.34 22.06
C ILE A 378 -7.80 4.02 23.39
N GLN A 379 -7.56 5.33 23.49
CA GLN A 379 -7.79 6.11 24.71
C GLN A 379 -9.27 6.05 25.16
N MET A 380 -10.22 6.11 24.24
CA MET A 380 -11.66 5.97 24.54
C MET A 380 -12.03 4.59 25.07
N HIS A 381 -11.29 3.54 24.66
CA HIS A 381 -11.49 2.17 25.14
C HIS A 381 -10.77 1.91 26.48
N GLY A 382 -9.83 2.76 26.90
CA GLY A 382 -9.00 2.54 28.09
C GLY A 382 -8.13 1.29 27.92
N ALA A 383 -7.90 0.54 29.01
CA ALA A 383 -7.07 -0.67 28.97
C ALA A 383 -7.51 -1.71 27.92
N LEU A 384 -8.81 -1.77 27.60
CA LEU A 384 -9.32 -2.65 26.55
C LEU A 384 -8.73 -2.30 25.18
N GLY A 385 -8.47 -1.01 24.90
CA GLY A 385 -7.96 -0.54 23.63
C GLY A 385 -6.52 -0.99 23.31
N VAL A 386 -5.70 -1.28 24.32
CA VAL A 386 -4.33 -1.78 24.16
C VAL A 386 -4.25 -3.31 24.21
N SER A 387 -5.39 -3.99 24.37
CA SER A 387 -5.46 -5.45 24.50
C SER A 387 -5.85 -6.12 23.18
N GLN A 388 -5.72 -7.45 23.16
CA GLN A 388 -6.15 -8.29 22.03
C GLN A 388 -7.68 -8.37 21.84
N HIS A 389 -8.46 -7.83 22.77
CA HIS A 389 -9.94 -7.87 22.72
C HIS A 389 -10.55 -6.77 21.84
N THR A 390 -9.73 -5.87 21.31
CA THR A 390 -10.10 -4.93 20.25
C THR A 390 -9.07 -4.98 19.13
N PRO A 391 -9.42 -4.63 17.89
CA PRO A 391 -8.45 -4.59 16.82
C PRO A 391 -7.51 -3.36 16.90
N LEU A 392 -7.75 -2.41 17.82
CA LEU A 392 -7.14 -1.09 17.82
C LEU A 392 -5.63 -1.13 18.01
N ALA A 393 -5.11 -1.95 18.94
CA ALA A 393 -3.68 -2.08 19.16
C ALA A 393 -2.96 -2.56 17.89
N ARG A 394 -3.49 -3.60 17.22
CA ARG A 394 -2.95 -4.11 15.95
C ARG A 394 -3.10 -3.11 14.81
N MET A 395 -4.22 -2.40 14.73
CA MET A 395 -4.41 -1.31 13.78
C MET A 395 -3.37 -0.21 13.96
N TYR A 396 -3.10 0.20 15.22
CA TYR A 396 -2.06 1.17 15.51
C TYR A 396 -0.68 0.67 15.08
N THR A 397 -0.30 -0.55 15.46
CA THR A 397 0.96 -1.19 15.11
C THR A 397 1.17 -1.19 13.60
N SER A 398 0.20 -1.67 12.83
CA SER A 398 0.29 -1.72 11.35
C SER A 398 0.33 -0.34 10.70
N THR A 399 -0.51 0.60 11.16
CA THR A 399 -0.53 1.96 10.60
C THR A 399 0.74 2.73 10.93
N ARG A 400 1.30 2.54 12.15
CA ARG A 400 2.55 3.20 12.55
C ARG A 400 3.74 2.82 11.65
N THR A 401 3.75 1.60 11.11
CA THR A 401 4.79 1.19 10.15
C THR A 401 4.72 1.98 8.84
N LEU A 402 3.52 2.44 8.43
CA LEU A 402 3.35 3.22 7.20
C LEU A 402 4.03 4.59 7.25
N ARG A 403 4.36 5.10 8.45
CA ARG A 403 5.16 6.32 8.63
C ARG A 403 6.65 6.10 8.31
N ILE A 404 7.06 4.84 8.11
CA ILE A 404 8.44 4.42 7.84
C ILE A 404 8.55 3.72 6.50
N ALA A 405 7.64 2.78 6.21
CA ALA A 405 7.62 1.97 5.00
C ALA A 405 7.36 2.83 3.74
N ASP A 406 7.91 2.42 2.60
CA ASP A 406 7.82 3.11 1.30
C ASP A 406 8.31 4.57 1.34
N GLY A 407 9.25 4.84 2.23
CA GLY A 407 9.82 6.15 2.55
C GLY A 407 9.26 6.70 3.87
N PRO A 408 10.13 7.11 4.81
CA PRO A 408 9.71 7.73 6.05
C PRO A 408 9.12 9.13 5.81
N ASP A 409 8.35 9.62 6.80
CA ASP A 409 7.68 10.92 6.75
C ASP A 409 8.65 12.03 6.32
N GLU A 410 9.89 12.02 6.84
CA GLU A 410 10.92 13.04 6.58
C GLU A 410 11.32 13.08 5.09
N VAL A 411 11.38 11.93 4.41
CA VAL A 411 11.66 11.88 2.96
C VAL A 411 10.53 12.54 2.19
N HIS A 412 9.29 12.28 2.57
CA HIS A 412 8.13 12.87 1.90
C HIS A 412 8.04 14.38 2.14
N HIS A 413 8.20 14.83 3.39
CA HIS A 413 8.28 16.27 3.73
C HIS A 413 9.42 16.97 3.01
N MET A 414 10.61 16.36 2.94
CA MET A 414 11.75 16.91 2.21
C MET A 414 11.43 17.13 0.72
N VAL A 415 10.77 16.15 0.07
CA VAL A 415 10.41 16.29 -1.35
C VAL A 415 9.41 17.41 -1.56
N VAL A 416 8.36 17.48 -0.73
CA VAL A 416 7.33 18.54 -0.80
C VAL A 416 7.97 19.91 -0.57
N GLY A 417 8.74 20.07 0.51
CA GLY A 417 9.39 21.34 0.84
C GLY A 417 10.39 21.81 -0.22
N ARG A 418 11.20 20.89 -0.77
CA ARG A 418 12.14 21.23 -1.86
C ARG A 418 11.41 21.65 -3.14
N ASN A 419 10.28 21.02 -3.45
CA ASN A 419 9.47 21.39 -4.61
C ASN A 419 8.91 22.81 -4.44
N GLU A 420 8.39 23.13 -3.24
CA GLU A 420 7.90 24.47 -2.95
C GLU A 420 9.01 25.52 -3.06
N LEU A 421 10.13 25.31 -2.36
CA LEU A 421 11.27 26.24 -2.40
C LEU A 421 11.82 26.50 -3.81
N ARG A 422 11.73 25.50 -4.70
CA ARG A 422 12.19 25.65 -6.09
C ARG A 422 11.39 26.70 -6.83
N GLN A 423 10.06 26.75 -6.65
CA GLN A 423 9.19 27.72 -7.29
C GLN A 423 9.57 29.16 -6.93
N TYR A 424 9.95 29.39 -5.67
CA TYR A 424 10.37 30.72 -5.21
C TYR A 424 11.78 31.11 -5.68
N ARG A 425 12.68 30.16 -5.89
CA ARG A 425 14.04 30.43 -6.43
C ARG A 425 14.04 30.84 -7.89
N GLU A 426 13.00 30.48 -8.61
CA GLU A 426 12.82 30.84 -10.04
C GLU A 426 12.08 32.17 -10.20
N MET A 427 11.63 32.81 -9.09
CA MET A 427 11.01 34.16 -9.13
C MET A 427 12.06 35.25 -9.38
N PRO A 428 11.72 36.30 -10.13
CA PRO A 428 12.59 37.46 -10.30
C PRO A 428 12.98 38.10 -8.97
N ALA A 429 14.18 38.62 -8.89
CA ALA A 429 14.75 39.23 -7.66
C ALA A 429 13.93 40.42 -7.13
N ASP A 430 13.14 41.07 -7.99
CA ASP A 430 12.23 42.20 -7.67
C ASP A 430 10.93 41.76 -6.99
N ALA A 431 10.59 40.46 -7.02
CA ALA A 431 9.49 39.89 -6.24
C ALA A 431 9.85 39.66 -4.75
N SER A 432 10.93 40.29 -4.26
CA SER A 432 11.34 40.19 -2.85
C SER A 432 10.28 40.79 -1.92
N THR A 433 10.14 40.22 -0.72
CA THR A 433 9.21 40.65 0.33
C THR A 433 9.27 42.15 0.68
N ALA A 434 10.34 42.85 0.33
CA ALA A 434 10.47 44.30 0.46
C ALA A 434 9.43 45.09 -0.37
N ALA A 435 8.88 44.51 -1.44
CA ALA A 435 7.84 45.13 -2.25
C ALA A 435 6.44 45.04 -1.60
N VAL A 436 6.20 44.05 -0.75
CA VAL A 436 4.88 43.81 -0.11
C VAL A 436 4.57 44.87 0.99
N PHE A 437 5.61 45.48 1.58
CA PHE A 437 5.46 46.48 2.65
C PHE A 437 5.55 47.93 2.17
N ARG A 438 5.59 48.16 0.85
CA ARG A 438 5.69 49.52 0.28
C ARG A 438 4.37 50.07 -0.31
N ASN A 439 3.24 49.38 -0.11
CA ASN A 439 1.90 49.88 -0.51
C ASN A 439 1.08 50.26 0.72
#